data_2d82d278ea8cb32f41e14f1d0c7d45e3
#
_entry.id   2d82d278ea8cb32f41e14f1d0c7d45e3
#
_cell.length_a   1.000
_cell.length_b   1.000
_cell.length_c   1.000
_cell.angle_alpha   90.00
_cell.angle_beta   90.00
_cell.angle_gamma   90.00
#
_symmetry.space_group_name_H-M   'P 1'
#
loop_
_entity.id
_entity.type
_entity.pdbx_description
1 polymer ?
#
loop_
_entity_poly.entity_id
_entity_poly.type
_entity_poly.pdbx_seq_one_letter_code
_entity_poly.pdbx_strand_id
1 'polypeptide(L)'
;NIRSEQTLICGTRYGNVMASRGSVIPLFIDKIKAGEPLTITDPDMTRFLMSLEDAVELVVHAFKHAETGDIMVQKAPSSTVGDLATALLELFEADNAIEIIGTRHGEKKAETLLTREEYAQCEDMGDYFRVPADSRDLNYSNYVETGNEKITQSYEYNSDNTHILTVEEIKEKLLTLEYVRNELNDYKASMR
;
A
#
# COMPACT_ATOMS: atom_id res chain seq x y z
N ASN A 1 -0.93 6.73 -25.68
CA ASN A 1 -0.17 7.91 -25.24
C ASN A 1 -0.61 9.12 -26.06
N ILE A 2 -1.37 10.01 -25.46
CA ILE A 2 -1.71 11.31 -26.07
C ILE A 2 -0.56 12.24 -25.71
N ARG A 3 0.39 12.41 -26.61
CA ARG A 3 1.40 13.47 -26.50
C ARG A 3 0.74 14.77 -26.95
N SER A 4 0.40 15.61 -26.01
CA SER A 4 0.06 17.00 -26.28
C SER A 4 1.25 17.85 -25.87
N GLU A 5 1.73 18.71 -26.73
CA GLU A 5 2.81 19.66 -26.41
C GLU A 5 2.40 20.69 -25.34
N GLN A 6 1.10 20.76 -25.01
CA GLN A 6 0.52 21.73 -24.08
C GLN A 6 -0.01 21.13 -22.77
N THR A 7 -0.14 19.78 -22.68
CA THR A 7 -0.70 19.14 -21.49
C THR A 7 0.20 18.00 -21.05
N LEU A 8 0.69 18.08 -19.81
CA LEU A 8 1.43 17.01 -19.17
C LEU A 8 0.43 15.97 -18.63
N ILE A 9 0.62 14.71 -18.99
CA ILE A 9 -0.17 13.58 -18.50
C ILE A 9 0.76 12.59 -17.81
N CYS A 10 0.58 12.39 -16.53
CA CYS A 10 1.32 11.41 -15.72
C CYS A 10 0.36 10.59 -14.87
N GLY A 11 0.87 9.51 -14.29
CA GLY A 11 0.13 8.64 -13.36
C GLY A 11 0.72 8.68 -11.96
N THR A 12 -0.10 8.34 -10.98
CA THR A 12 0.33 8.03 -9.63
C THR A 12 -0.05 6.59 -9.29
N ARG A 13 0.83 5.88 -8.59
CA ARG A 13 0.56 4.53 -8.08
C ARG A 13 0.88 4.49 -6.61
N TYR A 14 -0.08 4.06 -5.82
CA TYR A 14 0.02 3.97 -4.36
C TYR A 14 -0.60 2.68 -3.84
N GLY A 15 -0.19 2.32 -2.62
CA GLY A 15 -0.70 1.14 -1.93
C GLY A 15 -2.10 1.33 -1.34
N ASN A 16 -2.43 0.48 -0.37
CA ASN A 16 -3.72 0.54 0.29
C ASN A 16 -3.84 1.80 1.15
N VAL A 17 -4.89 2.59 0.92
CA VAL A 17 -5.22 3.75 1.75
C VAL A 17 -5.98 3.27 2.99
N MET A 18 -5.41 3.54 4.17
CA MET A 18 -5.96 3.15 5.47
C MET A 18 -7.34 3.75 5.71
N ALA A 19 -8.20 2.99 6.37
CA ALA A 19 -9.56 3.38 6.75
C ALA A 19 -10.45 3.85 5.59
N SER A 20 -10.11 3.47 4.35
CA SER A 20 -11.01 3.69 3.21
C SER A 20 -12.28 2.85 3.36
N ARG A 21 -13.39 3.32 2.77
CA ARG A 21 -14.70 2.64 2.87
C ARG A 21 -14.60 1.20 2.38
N GLY A 22 -15.05 0.23 3.20
CA GLY A 22 -15.03 -1.19 2.88
C GLY A 22 -13.66 -1.85 3.01
N SER A 23 -12.66 -1.15 3.54
CA SER A 23 -11.33 -1.72 3.81
C SER A 23 -11.30 -2.49 5.13
N VAL A 24 -10.17 -3.17 5.36
CA VAL A 24 -9.97 -4.07 6.50
C VAL A 24 -10.04 -3.36 7.86
N ILE A 25 -9.55 -2.12 7.96
CA ILE A 25 -9.55 -1.38 9.24
C ILE A 25 -10.97 -1.10 9.73
N PRO A 26 -11.87 -0.46 8.97
CA PRO A 26 -13.27 -0.33 9.37
C PRO A 26 -13.94 -1.67 9.68
N LEU A 27 -13.71 -2.69 8.86
CA LEU A 27 -14.28 -4.03 9.08
C LEU A 27 -13.86 -4.61 10.43
N PHE A 28 -12.59 -4.48 10.81
CA PHE A 28 -12.10 -5.00 12.10
C PHE A 28 -12.66 -4.19 13.27
N ILE A 29 -12.73 -2.86 13.16
CA ILE A 29 -13.32 -2.02 14.19
C ILE A 29 -14.81 -2.36 14.40
N ASP A 30 -15.57 -2.53 13.32
CA ASP A 30 -16.98 -2.92 13.41
C ASP A 30 -17.14 -4.27 14.13
N LYS A 31 -16.31 -5.26 13.81
CA LYS A 31 -16.32 -6.56 14.48
C LYS A 31 -15.92 -6.47 15.96
N ILE A 32 -14.92 -5.68 16.29
CA ILE A 32 -14.52 -5.42 17.68
C ILE A 32 -15.72 -4.87 18.46
N LYS A 33 -16.38 -3.84 17.93
CA LYS A 33 -17.54 -3.20 18.57
C LYS A 33 -18.74 -4.16 18.70
N ALA A 34 -18.88 -5.10 17.78
CA ALA A 34 -19.95 -6.11 17.81
C ALA A 34 -19.62 -7.32 18.70
N GLY A 35 -18.41 -7.43 19.25
CA GLY A 35 -17.96 -8.62 19.99
C GLY A 35 -17.79 -9.85 19.10
N GLU A 36 -17.63 -9.65 17.79
CA GLU A 36 -17.46 -10.72 16.80
C GLU A 36 -15.98 -11.07 16.58
N PRO A 37 -15.64 -12.30 16.17
CA PRO A 37 -14.27 -12.64 15.82
C PRO A 37 -13.76 -11.84 14.62
N LEU A 38 -12.47 -11.45 14.64
CA LEU A 38 -11.77 -10.89 13.50
C LEU A 38 -11.39 -12.02 12.56
N THR A 39 -12.03 -12.07 11.39
CA THR A 39 -11.73 -13.11 10.38
C THR A 39 -10.63 -12.61 9.46
N ILE A 40 -9.51 -13.33 9.38
CA ILE A 40 -8.40 -13.07 8.48
C ILE A 40 -8.13 -14.28 7.58
N THR A 41 -7.71 -14.03 6.36
CA THR A 41 -7.47 -15.11 5.39
C THR A 41 -6.12 -15.78 5.60
N ASP A 42 -5.08 -15.00 5.80
CA ASP A 42 -3.73 -15.43 6.14
C ASP A 42 -3.07 -14.32 6.97
N PRO A 43 -2.63 -14.61 8.21
CA PRO A 43 -2.01 -13.60 9.09
C PRO A 43 -0.71 -13.01 8.51
N ASP A 44 0.01 -13.78 7.70
CA ASP A 44 1.28 -13.38 7.11
C ASP A 44 1.13 -12.58 5.80
N MET A 45 -0.08 -12.32 5.33
CA MET A 45 -0.30 -11.43 4.19
C MET A 45 0.11 -10.02 4.53
N THR A 46 0.91 -9.41 3.65
CA THR A 46 1.34 -8.03 3.83
C THR A 46 0.53 -7.05 2.99
N ARG A 47 0.30 -5.86 3.54
CA ARG A 47 -0.36 -4.75 2.84
C ARG A 47 0.36 -3.45 3.15
N PHE A 48 0.49 -2.59 2.15
CA PHE A 48 0.99 -1.24 2.38
C PHE A 48 0.02 -0.45 3.27
N LEU A 49 0.58 0.39 4.14
CA LEU A 49 -0.19 1.28 5.01
C LEU A 49 0.11 2.74 4.64
N MET A 50 -0.82 3.36 3.93
CA MET A 50 -0.75 4.76 3.54
C MET A 50 -1.92 5.54 4.15
N SER A 51 -1.68 6.76 4.57
CA SER A 51 -2.75 7.69 4.91
C SER A 51 -3.36 8.32 3.66
N LEU A 52 -4.48 9.00 3.80
CA LEU A 52 -5.05 9.81 2.71
C LEU A 52 -4.14 10.99 2.40
N GLU A 53 -3.52 11.57 3.42
CA GLU A 53 -2.55 12.65 3.32
C GLU A 53 -1.35 12.23 2.46
N ASP A 54 -0.76 11.05 2.71
CA ASP A 54 0.32 10.47 1.92
C ASP A 54 -0.09 10.38 0.43
N ALA A 55 -1.31 9.90 0.16
CA ALA A 55 -1.82 9.78 -1.22
C ALA A 55 -1.99 11.15 -1.91
N VAL A 56 -2.42 12.18 -1.17
CA VAL A 56 -2.51 13.56 -1.67
C VAL A 56 -1.11 14.14 -1.93
N GLU A 57 -0.16 13.93 -1.03
CA GLU A 57 1.21 14.38 -1.19
C GLU A 57 1.87 13.77 -2.42
N LEU A 58 1.64 12.47 -2.71
CA LEU A 58 2.09 11.84 -3.94
C LEU A 58 1.54 12.55 -5.19
N VAL A 59 0.26 12.92 -5.20
CA VAL A 59 -0.35 13.66 -6.32
C VAL A 59 0.31 15.04 -6.47
N VAL A 60 0.51 15.75 -5.37
CA VAL A 60 1.20 17.05 -5.37
C VAL A 60 2.64 16.92 -5.85
N HIS A 61 3.35 15.86 -5.43
CA HIS A 61 4.71 15.56 -5.89
C HIS A 61 4.72 15.32 -7.41
N ALA A 62 3.76 14.52 -7.93
CA ALA A 62 3.64 14.25 -9.35
C ALA A 62 3.41 15.52 -10.17
N PHE A 63 2.55 16.44 -9.71
CA PHE A 63 2.34 17.74 -10.37
C PHE A 63 3.60 18.60 -10.47
N LYS A 64 4.52 18.47 -9.52
CA LYS A 64 5.75 19.28 -9.47
C LYS A 64 6.90 18.67 -10.27
N HIS A 65 6.95 17.34 -10.37
CA HIS A 65 8.18 16.62 -10.77
C HIS A 65 8.00 15.67 -11.94
N ALA A 66 6.75 15.29 -12.29
CA ALA A 66 6.54 14.33 -13.36
C ALA A 66 6.68 14.94 -14.76
N GLU A 67 7.14 14.13 -15.68
CA GLU A 67 7.07 14.38 -17.12
C GLU A 67 5.93 13.58 -17.77
N THR A 68 5.64 13.88 -19.03
CA THR A 68 4.56 13.18 -19.73
C THR A 68 4.86 11.69 -19.89
N GLY A 69 3.96 10.85 -19.38
CA GLY A 69 4.05 9.39 -19.44
C GLY A 69 4.68 8.76 -18.21
N ASP A 70 5.17 9.55 -17.26
CA ASP A 70 5.72 9.06 -16.00
C ASP A 70 4.65 8.45 -15.09
N ILE A 71 5.08 7.51 -14.27
CA ILE A 71 4.31 7.01 -13.12
C ILE A 71 5.11 7.31 -11.86
N MET A 72 4.52 8.11 -10.96
CA MET A 72 5.09 8.36 -9.65
C MET A 72 4.56 7.34 -8.64
N VAL A 73 5.45 6.75 -7.87
CA VAL A 73 5.14 5.71 -6.88
C VAL A 73 5.65 6.14 -5.53
N GLN A 74 4.80 6.12 -4.51
CA GLN A 74 5.23 6.44 -3.15
C GLN A 74 5.81 5.22 -2.47
N LYS A 75 6.92 5.42 -1.77
CA LYS A 75 7.47 4.44 -0.84
C LYS A 75 6.63 4.47 0.44
N ALA A 76 6.03 3.36 0.78
CA ALA A 76 5.19 3.25 1.96
C ALA A 76 5.63 2.07 2.83
N PRO A 77 5.49 2.18 4.15
CA PRO A 77 5.65 1.03 5.02
C PRO A 77 4.49 0.04 4.81
N SER A 78 4.69 -1.16 5.29
CA SER A 78 3.67 -2.22 5.27
C SER A 78 3.43 -2.80 6.66
N SER A 79 2.41 -3.61 6.78
CA SER A 79 2.22 -4.50 7.93
C SER A 79 1.69 -5.85 7.47
N THR A 80 1.83 -6.86 8.32
CA THR A 80 1.04 -8.07 8.18
C THR A 80 -0.41 -7.80 8.58
N VAL A 81 -1.34 -8.56 8.02
CA VAL A 81 -2.77 -8.47 8.40
C VAL A 81 -2.95 -8.95 9.85
N GLY A 82 -2.14 -9.92 10.29
CA GLY A 82 -2.14 -10.41 11.67
C GLY A 82 -1.73 -9.34 12.67
N ASP A 83 -0.62 -8.62 12.41
CA ASP A 83 -0.16 -7.53 13.28
C ASP A 83 -1.12 -6.36 13.28
N LEU A 84 -1.75 -6.05 12.14
CA LEU A 84 -2.79 -5.02 12.06
C LEU A 84 -4.01 -5.38 12.95
N ALA A 85 -4.46 -6.65 12.91
CA ALA A 85 -5.54 -7.12 13.77
C ALA A 85 -5.16 -7.01 15.25
N THR A 86 -3.95 -7.44 15.61
CA THR A 86 -3.41 -7.35 16.96
C THR A 86 -3.35 -5.90 17.45
N ALA A 87 -2.82 -4.98 16.62
CA ALA A 87 -2.72 -3.58 16.95
C ALA A 87 -4.10 -2.94 17.23
N LEU A 88 -5.12 -3.30 16.45
CA LEU A 88 -6.49 -2.82 16.68
C LEU A 88 -7.09 -3.40 17.96
N LEU A 89 -6.92 -4.70 18.23
CA LEU A 89 -7.39 -5.32 19.48
C LEU A 89 -6.76 -4.64 20.71
N GLU A 90 -5.45 -4.39 20.67
CA GLU A 90 -4.75 -3.73 21.77
C GLU A 90 -5.20 -2.27 21.95
N LEU A 91 -5.40 -1.50 20.87
CA LEU A 91 -5.89 -0.11 20.95
C LEU A 91 -7.30 -0.02 21.55
N PHE A 92 -8.15 -0.97 21.20
CA PHE A 92 -9.54 -1.02 21.69
C PHE A 92 -9.66 -1.75 23.04
N GLU A 93 -8.56 -2.29 23.60
CA GLU A 93 -8.55 -3.09 24.81
C GLU A 93 -9.57 -4.25 24.75
N ALA A 94 -9.65 -4.88 23.56
CA ALA A 94 -10.64 -5.89 23.21
C ALA A 94 -10.01 -7.28 23.18
N ASP A 95 -10.81 -8.30 23.51
CA ASP A 95 -10.41 -9.71 23.60
C ASP A 95 -11.06 -10.60 22.53
N ASN A 96 -11.57 -10.00 21.45
CA ASN A 96 -12.17 -10.73 20.35
C ASN A 96 -11.18 -11.75 19.76
N ALA A 97 -11.68 -12.94 19.45
CA ALA A 97 -10.87 -13.98 18.83
C ALA A 97 -10.45 -13.59 17.40
N ILE A 98 -9.26 -14.02 16.99
CA ILE A 98 -8.83 -13.97 15.58
C ILE A 98 -9.08 -15.35 14.98
N GLU A 99 -9.88 -15.41 13.91
CA GLU A 99 -10.20 -16.63 13.17
C GLU A 99 -9.53 -16.62 11.80
N ILE A 100 -8.71 -17.63 11.54
CA ILE A 100 -8.06 -17.82 10.24
C ILE A 100 -9.00 -18.61 9.33
N ILE A 101 -9.49 -17.98 8.26
CA ILE A 101 -10.45 -18.59 7.32
C ILE A 101 -9.80 -19.18 6.07
N GLY A 102 -8.49 -19.01 5.91
CA GLY A 102 -7.74 -19.47 4.74
C GLY A 102 -7.79 -18.49 3.56
N THR A 103 -6.78 -18.57 2.70
CA THR A 103 -6.60 -17.70 1.54
C THR A 103 -7.70 -17.95 0.50
N ARG A 104 -8.32 -16.89 -0.02
CA ARG A 104 -9.32 -16.97 -1.08
C ARG A 104 -8.65 -17.03 -2.45
N HIS A 105 -9.38 -17.57 -3.43
CA HIS A 105 -8.88 -17.63 -4.80
C HIS A 105 -8.57 -16.22 -5.33
N GLY A 106 -7.34 -16.04 -5.86
CA GLY A 106 -6.89 -14.76 -6.41
C GLY A 106 -6.35 -13.74 -5.41
N GLU A 107 -6.39 -14.03 -4.11
CA GLU A 107 -5.73 -13.17 -3.11
C GLU A 107 -4.20 -13.29 -3.22
N LYS A 108 -3.54 -12.15 -3.24
CA LYS A 108 -2.08 -12.08 -3.26
C LYS A 108 -1.53 -12.05 -1.84
N LYS A 109 -0.43 -12.76 -1.59
CA LYS A 109 0.28 -12.69 -0.32
C LYS A 109 0.85 -11.28 -0.07
N ALA A 110 1.43 -10.68 -1.09
CA ALA A 110 1.97 -9.32 -1.07
C ALA A 110 1.41 -8.48 -2.23
N GLU A 111 1.33 -7.17 -2.03
CA GLU A 111 0.96 -6.19 -3.06
C GLU A 111 2.21 -5.61 -3.71
N THR A 112 2.23 -5.56 -5.04
CA THR A 112 3.38 -5.05 -5.81
C THR A 112 3.11 -3.63 -6.29
N LEU A 113 4.01 -2.71 -5.99
CA LEU A 113 3.98 -1.32 -6.49
C LEU A 113 4.88 -1.10 -7.70
N LEU A 114 6.01 -1.81 -7.79
CA LEU A 114 6.87 -1.81 -8.98
C LEU A 114 7.18 -3.24 -9.38
N THR A 115 6.96 -3.54 -10.65
CA THR A 115 7.46 -4.79 -11.23
C THR A 115 8.98 -4.75 -11.32
N ARG A 116 9.59 -5.90 -11.53
CA ARG A 116 11.05 -6.02 -11.71
C ARG A 116 11.59 -5.14 -12.85
N GLU A 117 10.85 -5.07 -13.95
CA GLU A 117 11.23 -4.23 -15.10
C GLU A 117 11.14 -2.74 -14.77
N GLU A 118 10.05 -2.32 -14.12
CA GLU A 118 9.87 -0.93 -13.68
C GLU A 118 10.93 -0.53 -12.66
N TYR A 119 11.24 -1.41 -11.69
CA TYR A 119 12.27 -1.14 -10.69
C TYR A 119 13.67 -0.98 -11.30
N ALA A 120 14.00 -1.77 -12.33
CA ALA A 120 15.27 -1.66 -13.04
C ALA A 120 15.47 -0.33 -13.77
N GLN A 121 14.38 0.38 -14.10
CA GLN A 121 14.37 1.61 -14.87
C GLN A 121 13.94 2.83 -14.05
N CYS A 122 13.45 2.63 -12.80
CA CYS A 122 12.97 3.73 -11.98
C CYS A 122 14.12 4.60 -11.48
N GLU A 123 13.80 5.86 -11.26
CA GLU A 123 14.63 6.83 -10.56
C GLU A 123 14.20 6.89 -9.09
N ASP A 124 15.17 6.78 -8.19
CA ASP A 124 14.94 6.97 -6.74
C ASP A 124 14.97 8.47 -6.41
N MET A 125 13.82 9.00 -5.98
CA MET A 125 13.64 10.40 -5.61
C MET A 125 13.45 10.58 -4.09
N GLY A 126 14.06 9.73 -3.26
CA GLY A 126 13.90 9.76 -1.81
C GLY A 126 12.64 9.01 -1.36
N ASP A 127 11.58 9.71 -1.02
CA ASP A 127 10.32 9.09 -0.59
C ASP A 127 9.46 8.56 -1.75
N TYR A 128 9.92 8.79 -2.99
CA TYR A 128 9.19 8.42 -4.19
C TYR A 128 10.10 7.68 -5.18
N PHE A 129 9.47 6.88 -6.04
CA PHE A 129 10.07 6.39 -7.28
C PHE A 129 9.41 7.07 -8.47
N ARG A 130 10.20 7.45 -9.45
CA ARG A 130 9.74 7.86 -10.77
C ARG A 130 9.97 6.73 -11.75
N VAL A 131 8.92 6.20 -12.34
CA VAL A 131 8.99 5.26 -13.45
C VAL A 131 8.82 6.06 -14.73
N PRO A 132 9.89 6.22 -15.56
CA PRO A 132 9.82 7.01 -16.76
C PRO A 132 8.90 6.33 -17.79
N ALA A 133 8.39 7.15 -18.73
CA ALA A 133 7.62 6.62 -19.85
C ALA A 133 8.43 5.57 -20.63
N ASP A 134 7.77 4.47 -20.99
CA ASP A 134 8.39 3.47 -21.88
C ASP A 134 8.60 4.08 -23.26
N SER A 135 9.85 4.39 -23.58
CA SER A 135 10.28 4.95 -24.87
C SER A 135 10.72 3.90 -25.87
N ARG A 136 10.57 2.60 -25.52
CA ARG A 136 10.97 1.52 -26.43
C ARG A 136 10.16 1.58 -27.71
N ASP A 137 10.86 1.50 -28.85
CA ASP A 137 10.23 1.37 -30.16
C ASP A 137 9.49 0.04 -30.26
N LEU A 138 8.36 0.00 -30.99
CA LEU A 138 7.57 -1.20 -31.23
C LEU A 138 8.30 -2.26 -32.12
N ASN A 139 9.56 -2.01 -32.46
CA ASN A 139 10.37 -2.93 -33.19
C ASN A 139 10.90 -4.07 -32.32
N TYR A 140 10.07 -5.10 -32.14
CA TYR A 140 10.36 -6.28 -31.32
C TYR A 140 11.65 -7.00 -31.64
N SER A 141 12.18 -6.87 -32.88
CA SER A 141 13.39 -7.58 -33.31
C SER A 141 14.64 -7.21 -32.51
N ASN A 142 14.71 -5.98 -31.99
CA ASN A 142 15.86 -5.51 -31.20
C ASN A 142 15.88 -6.01 -29.76
N TYR A 143 14.76 -6.58 -29.27
CA TYR A 143 14.59 -6.99 -27.86
C TYR A 143 14.63 -8.51 -27.66
N VAL A 144 14.63 -9.28 -28.75
CA VAL A 144 14.59 -10.76 -28.70
C VAL A 144 16.01 -11.34 -28.57
N GLU A 145 17.04 -10.64 -29.02
CA GLU A 145 18.41 -11.18 -29.10
C GLU A 145 19.30 -10.82 -27.89
N THR A 146 19.00 -9.73 -27.14
CA THR A 146 19.82 -9.32 -25.98
C THR A 146 18.93 -9.03 -24.77
N GLY A 147 19.06 -9.87 -23.73
CA GLY A 147 18.43 -9.61 -22.43
C GLY A 147 19.02 -8.38 -21.73
N ASN A 148 18.27 -7.79 -20.80
CA ASN A 148 18.75 -6.70 -19.97
C ASN A 148 19.22 -7.25 -18.60
N GLU A 149 20.53 -7.21 -18.37
CA GLU A 149 21.14 -7.73 -17.12
C GLU A 149 20.63 -6.98 -15.88
N LYS A 150 20.31 -5.68 -16.00
CA LYS A 150 19.74 -4.90 -14.90
C LYS A 150 18.39 -5.46 -14.46
N ILE A 151 17.56 -5.89 -15.40
CA ILE A 151 16.25 -6.52 -15.09
C ILE A 151 16.48 -7.87 -14.41
N THR A 152 17.46 -8.65 -14.83
CA THR A 152 17.78 -9.94 -14.24
C THR A 152 18.23 -9.81 -12.77
N GLN A 153 18.91 -8.72 -12.43
CA GLN A 153 19.42 -8.44 -11.08
C GLN A 153 18.43 -7.64 -10.21
N SER A 154 17.35 -7.12 -10.80
CA SER A 154 16.34 -6.35 -10.10
C SER A 154 15.36 -7.25 -9.35
N TYR A 155 14.66 -6.65 -8.39
CA TYR A 155 13.56 -7.25 -7.64
C TYR A 155 12.29 -6.41 -7.80
N GLU A 156 11.16 -6.98 -7.45
CA GLU A 156 9.91 -6.23 -7.35
C GLU A 156 9.92 -5.38 -6.08
N TYR A 157 9.36 -4.17 -6.13
CA TYR A 157 9.04 -3.42 -4.93
C TYR A 157 7.61 -3.76 -4.50
N ASN A 158 7.49 -4.48 -3.40
CA ASN A 158 6.23 -5.00 -2.89
C ASN A 158 6.13 -4.83 -1.36
N SER A 159 4.98 -5.19 -0.80
CA SER A 159 4.72 -5.04 0.64
C SER A 159 5.52 -5.98 1.55
N ASP A 160 6.19 -7.01 1.00
CA ASP A 160 7.06 -7.91 1.79
C ASP A 160 8.49 -7.37 1.94
N ASN A 161 8.93 -6.48 1.03
CA ASN A 161 10.32 -6.01 0.99
C ASN A 161 10.47 -4.50 1.22
N THR A 162 9.49 -3.88 1.82
CA THR A 162 9.57 -2.52 2.39
C THR A 162 9.76 -2.59 3.91
N HIS A 163 9.76 -1.44 4.58
CA HIS A 163 9.75 -1.41 6.04
C HIS A 163 8.44 -1.99 6.57
N ILE A 164 8.53 -3.16 7.22
CA ILE A 164 7.38 -3.83 7.86
C ILE A 164 7.28 -3.28 9.28
N LEU A 165 6.14 -2.66 9.58
CA LEU A 165 5.86 -2.03 10.86
C LEU A 165 5.63 -3.09 11.94
N THR A 166 6.14 -2.82 13.12
CA THR A 166 5.80 -3.54 14.35
C THR A 166 4.39 -3.17 14.83
N VAL A 167 3.82 -3.97 15.73
CA VAL A 167 2.50 -3.70 16.32
C VAL A 167 2.43 -2.29 16.94
N GLU A 168 3.49 -1.85 17.63
CA GLU A 168 3.55 -0.52 18.22
C GLU A 168 3.55 0.59 17.16
N GLU A 169 4.35 0.46 16.10
CA GLU A 169 4.38 1.42 15.00
C GLU A 169 3.03 1.46 14.26
N ILE A 170 2.35 0.30 14.13
CA ILE A 170 1.01 0.24 13.54
C ILE A 170 0.02 1.02 14.41
N LYS A 171 0.06 0.85 15.75
CA LYS A 171 -0.82 1.60 16.69
C LYS A 171 -0.58 3.10 16.57
N GLU A 172 0.68 3.55 16.54
CA GLU A 172 1.02 4.95 16.34
C GLU A 172 0.44 5.48 15.03
N LYS A 173 0.65 4.74 13.92
CA LYS A 173 0.13 5.12 12.61
C LYS A 173 -1.40 5.13 12.55
N LEU A 174 -2.08 4.16 13.16
CA LEU A 174 -3.54 4.12 13.27
C LEU A 174 -4.09 5.34 14.03
N LEU A 175 -3.42 5.77 15.10
CA LEU A 175 -3.81 6.94 15.89
C LEU A 175 -3.61 8.28 15.14
N THR A 176 -2.87 8.34 14.04
CA THR A 176 -2.86 9.53 13.18
C THR A 176 -4.19 9.74 12.46
N LEU A 177 -4.96 8.67 12.23
CA LEU A 177 -6.24 8.71 11.53
C LEU A 177 -7.35 9.24 12.42
N GLU A 178 -8.03 10.31 12.00
CA GLU A 178 -9.17 10.88 12.69
C GLU A 178 -10.29 9.86 12.89
N TYR A 179 -10.56 9.07 11.85
CA TYR A 179 -11.55 7.99 11.89
C TYR A 179 -11.29 7.04 13.07
N VAL A 180 -10.08 6.52 13.22
CA VAL A 180 -9.74 5.55 14.27
C VAL A 180 -9.86 6.19 15.65
N ARG A 181 -9.42 7.43 15.82
CA ARG A 181 -9.57 8.16 17.10
C ARG A 181 -11.03 8.34 17.50
N ASN A 182 -11.88 8.70 16.55
CA ASN A 182 -13.32 8.89 16.80
C ASN A 182 -13.97 7.56 17.20
N GLU A 183 -13.74 6.48 16.44
CA GLU A 183 -14.26 5.16 16.73
C GLU A 183 -13.81 4.63 18.13
N LEU A 184 -12.54 4.88 18.48
CA LEU A 184 -11.99 4.51 19.79
C LEU A 184 -12.64 5.28 20.94
N ASN A 185 -12.87 6.59 20.76
CA ASN A 185 -13.54 7.42 21.75
C ASN A 185 -15.00 6.98 21.96
N ASP A 186 -15.73 6.71 20.89
CA ASP A 186 -17.12 6.25 20.95
C ASP A 186 -17.22 4.87 21.63
N TYR A 187 -16.27 3.97 21.31
CA TYR A 187 -16.21 2.65 21.93
C TYR A 187 -15.97 2.75 23.45
N LYS A 188 -14.98 3.54 23.88
CA LYS A 188 -14.70 3.76 25.31
C LYS A 188 -15.86 4.47 26.05
N ALA A 189 -16.61 5.31 25.37
CA ALA A 189 -17.80 5.95 25.94
C ALA A 189 -18.95 4.94 26.13
N SER A 190 -19.10 3.97 25.26
CA SER A 190 -20.15 2.94 25.33
C SER A 190 -19.91 1.89 26.44
N MET A 191 -18.67 1.77 26.94
CA MET A 191 -18.29 0.83 27.98
C MET A 191 -18.44 1.41 29.43
N ARG A 192 -18.75 2.71 29.52
CA ARG A 192 -18.97 3.40 30.81
C ARG A 192 -20.46 3.43 31.15
#